data_8e5a9dd0f9d9f3d11ff9e55f35fc77bc
#
_entry.id   8e5a9dd0f9d9f3d11ff9e55f35fc77bc
#
_cell.length_a   1.000
_cell.length_b   1.000
_cell.length_c   1.000
_cell.angle_alpha   90.00
_cell.angle_beta   90.00
_cell.angle_gamma   90.00
#
_symmetry.space_group_name_H-M   'P 1'
#
loop_
_entity.id
_entity.type
_entity.pdbx_description
1 polymer ?
#
loop_
_entity_poly.entity_id
_entity_poly.type
_entity_poly.pdbx_seq_one_letter_code
_entity_poly.pdbx_strand_id
1 'polypeptide(L)'
;MIGTIFDIKEMAVHDGPGLRTTVFFKGCPLRCVWCHNPEGLTTKIQLMYKEARCQKCGLCRTACDHPECAPFGRCIKVCPENCLEIVGREVEASALAHELKDSALVLGNSFGGFTFSGGEPLAQPEFLLEVINNLPGYHFCIQTSGYADSDVFSKVLEKVDYVFMDIKLADDAEHKLYTGVSNKKILKNLEILRQSGKECCIRTPLIPGITDTQENLDGIKEIIKDMKHELLDYNPFAEAKYKMLGASYPYNQFKQH
;
A
#
# COMPACT_ATOMS: atom_id res chain seq x y z
N MET A 1 9.13 -2.76 -18.31
CA MET A 1 9.63 -1.94 -17.17
C MET A 1 9.66 -2.77 -15.90
N ILE A 2 10.66 -2.53 -15.01
CA ILE A 2 10.76 -3.25 -13.74
C ILE A 2 10.17 -2.38 -12.63
N GLY A 3 9.36 -2.98 -11.77
CA GLY A 3 8.84 -2.38 -10.55
C GLY A 3 9.05 -3.28 -9.34
N THR A 4 8.77 -2.76 -8.16
CA THR A 4 8.93 -3.49 -6.89
C THR A 4 7.58 -3.61 -6.18
N ILE A 5 7.19 -4.84 -5.89
CA ILE A 5 5.98 -5.18 -5.13
C ILE A 5 6.38 -5.98 -3.89
N PHE A 6 5.49 -6.04 -2.88
CA PHE A 6 5.79 -6.84 -1.69
C PHE A 6 4.77 -7.95 -1.43
N ASP A 7 3.59 -7.88 -2.00
CA ASP A 7 2.57 -8.91 -1.83
C ASP A 7 1.58 -8.92 -2.99
N ILE A 8 0.94 -10.07 -3.21
CA ILE A 8 -0.24 -10.23 -4.05
C ILE A 8 -1.25 -11.02 -3.23
N LYS A 9 -2.41 -10.40 -3.00
CA LYS A 9 -3.50 -11.01 -2.23
C LYS A 9 -4.67 -11.32 -3.15
N GLU A 10 -4.91 -12.58 -3.34
CA GLU A 10 -6.07 -13.07 -4.10
C GLU A 10 -7.35 -13.09 -3.26
N MET A 11 -8.50 -13.11 -3.93
CA MET A 11 -9.83 -13.24 -3.31
C MET A 11 -10.16 -12.14 -2.27
N ALA A 12 -9.64 -10.93 -2.46
CA ALA A 12 -9.96 -9.79 -1.60
C ALA A 12 -11.38 -9.28 -1.90
N VAL A 13 -12.21 -9.14 -0.86
CA VAL A 13 -13.61 -8.71 -0.97
C VAL A 13 -13.86 -7.26 -0.53
N HIS A 14 -12.85 -6.59 0.05
CA HIS A 14 -12.93 -5.22 0.55
C HIS A 14 -12.07 -4.22 -0.24
N ASP A 15 -11.42 -4.67 -1.32
CA ASP A 15 -10.46 -3.86 -2.06
C ASP A 15 -11.04 -3.29 -3.37
N GLY A 16 -12.36 -3.23 -3.50
CA GLY A 16 -13.08 -2.68 -4.64
C GLY A 16 -14.33 -3.49 -5.00
N PRO A 17 -15.03 -3.11 -6.06
CA PRO A 17 -16.20 -3.82 -6.54
C PRO A 17 -15.88 -5.27 -6.94
N GLY A 18 -16.70 -6.22 -6.50
CA GLY A 18 -16.54 -7.64 -6.80
C GLY A 18 -15.35 -8.30 -6.10
N LEU A 19 -14.98 -9.48 -6.56
CA LEU A 19 -13.81 -10.22 -6.05
C LEU A 19 -12.53 -9.70 -6.70
N ARG A 20 -11.51 -9.39 -5.89
CA ARG A 20 -10.28 -8.71 -6.37
C ARG A 20 -9.03 -9.54 -6.14
N THR A 21 -8.06 -9.38 -7.03
CA THR A 21 -6.66 -9.65 -6.73
C THR A 21 -5.96 -8.33 -6.49
N THR A 22 -5.42 -8.14 -5.28
CA THR A 22 -4.77 -6.89 -4.86
C THR A 22 -3.25 -7.03 -4.92
N VAL A 23 -2.60 -6.14 -5.66
CA VAL A 23 -1.14 -6.05 -5.80
C VAL A 23 -0.63 -4.93 -4.90
N PHE A 24 0.32 -5.25 -4.02
CA PHE A 24 0.88 -4.31 -3.06
C PHE A 24 2.25 -3.81 -3.52
N PHE A 25 2.31 -2.55 -3.95
CA PHE A 25 3.51 -1.87 -4.42
C PHE A 25 4.43 -1.48 -3.26
N LYS A 26 5.75 -1.51 -3.47
CA LYS A 26 6.74 -0.95 -2.54
C LYS A 26 7.07 0.50 -2.89
N GLY A 27 7.45 1.25 -1.87
CA GLY A 27 7.69 2.68 -1.96
C GLY A 27 6.44 3.50 -1.65
N CYS A 28 6.60 4.43 -0.72
CA CYS A 28 5.57 5.41 -0.37
C CYS A 28 6.26 6.74 -0.06
N PRO A 29 5.80 7.86 -0.60
CA PRO A 29 6.33 9.17 -0.24
C PRO A 29 5.90 9.63 1.16
N LEU A 30 4.81 9.08 1.70
CA LEU A 30 4.32 9.38 3.03
C LEU A 30 5.08 8.57 4.09
N ARG A 31 5.10 9.10 5.32
CA ARG A 31 5.67 8.48 6.52
C ARG A 31 4.66 8.53 7.67
N CYS A 32 3.42 8.11 7.38
CA CYS A 32 2.35 8.09 8.37
C CYS A 32 2.81 7.37 9.63
N VAL A 33 2.71 8.02 10.78
CA VAL A 33 3.18 7.45 12.07
C VAL A 33 2.43 6.17 12.45
N TRP A 34 1.23 5.98 11.93
CA TRP A 34 0.38 4.78 12.11
C TRP A 34 0.46 3.79 10.94
N CYS A 35 1.43 3.91 10.04
CA CYS A 35 1.45 3.09 8.82
C CYS A 35 1.28 1.60 9.14
N HIS A 36 0.29 0.96 8.50
CA HIS A 36 -0.01 -0.46 8.70
C HIS A 36 0.88 -1.39 7.87
N ASN A 37 1.49 -0.86 6.82
CA ASN A 37 2.35 -1.60 5.89
C ASN A 37 3.77 -1.01 5.85
N PRO A 38 4.57 -1.15 6.95
CA PRO A 38 5.93 -0.61 6.97
C PRO A 38 6.83 -1.21 5.90
N GLU A 39 6.54 -2.42 5.44
CA GLU A 39 7.19 -3.09 4.31
C GLU A 39 6.98 -2.37 2.98
N GLY A 40 5.92 -1.59 2.88
CA GLY A 40 5.60 -0.76 1.71
C GLY A 40 6.30 0.62 1.70
N LEU A 41 6.96 1.04 2.79
CA LEU A 41 7.52 2.39 2.91
C LEU A 41 8.75 2.65 2.02
N THR A 42 9.49 1.62 1.66
CA THR A 42 10.70 1.70 0.83
C THR A 42 10.60 0.77 -0.37
N THR A 43 11.26 1.13 -1.47
CA THR A 43 11.41 0.25 -2.65
C THR A 43 12.41 -0.88 -2.43
N LYS A 44 13.26 -0.79 -1.40
CA LYS A 44 14.28 -1.81 -1.12
C LYS A 44 13.63 -3.13 -0.70
N ILE A 45 14.16 -4.24 -1.19
CA ILE A 45 13.85 -5.58 -0.69
C ILE A 45 14.36 -5.68 0.76
N GLN A 46 13.55 -6.18 1.66
CA GLN A 46 13.81 -6.21 3.10
C GLN A 46 13.75 -7.64 3.63
N LEU A 47 14.39 -7.86 4.78
CA LEU A 47 14.29 -9.10 5.53
C LEU A 47 13.41 -8.87 6.75
N MET A 48 12.33 -9.61 6.86
CA MET A 48 11.53 -9.70 8.09
C MET A 48 12.02 -10.84 8.95
N TYR A 49 12.10 -10.59 10.28
CA TYR A 49 12.48 -11.58 11.28
C TYR A 49 11.37 -11.80 12.30
N LYS A 50 10.79 -13.00 12.28
CA LYS A 50 9.72 -13.44 13.20
C LYS A 50 10.34 -13.99 14.48
N GLU A 51 10.84 -13.10 15.35
CA GLU A 51 11.59 -13.45 16.57
C GLU A 51 10.83 -14.43 17.49
N ALA A 52 9.51 -14.25 17.62
CA ALA A 52 8.67 -15.10 18.47
C ALA A 52 8.71 -16.60 18.10
N ARG A 53 9.06 -16.93 16.85
CA ARG A 53 9.17 -18.31 16.35
C ARG A 53 10.60 -18.87 16.44
N CYS A 54 11.58 -18.02 16.75
CA CYS A 54 12.99 -18.37 16.64
C CYS A 54 13.46 -19.24 17.81
N GLN A 55 13.92 -20.46 17.51
CA GLN A 55 14.52 -21.39 18.49
C GLN A 55 15.99 -21.07 18.80
N LYS A 56 16.56 -19.99 18.24
CA LYS A 56 17.96 -19.55 18.43
C LYS A 56 19.01 -20.62 18.06
N CYS A 57 18.69 -21.53 17.13
CA CYS A 57 19.59 -22.63 16.71
C CYS A 57 20.85 -22.16 15.95
N GLY A 58 20.86 -20.92 15.43
CA GLY A 58 22.03 -20.32 14.76
C GLY A 58 22.23 -20.73 13.30
N LEU A 59 21.50 -21.71 12.75
CA LEU A 59 21.68 -22.21 11.39
C LEU A 59 21.66 -21.10 10.32
N CYS A 60 20.78 -20.11 10.48
CA CYS A 60 20.66 -19.01 9.53
C CYS A 60 21.83 -18.00 9.52
N ARG A 61 22.81 -18.16 10.41
CA ARG A 61 24.04 -17.32 10.46
C ARG A 61 25.11 -17.80 9.49
N THR A 62 24.91 -18.98 8.88
CA THR A 62 25.84 -19.51 7.87
C THR A 62 25.79 -18.61 6.62
N ALA A 63 26.97 -18.31 6.08
CA ALA A 63 27.11 -17.61 4.81
C ALA A 63 26.40 -18.40 3.70
N CYS A 64 25.84 -17.70 2.75
CA CYS A 64 25.06 -18.32 1.68
C CYS A 64 25.27 -17.54 0.37
N ASP A 65 25.67 -18.26 -0.67
CA ASP A 65 25.92 -17.70 -2.01
C ASP A 65 24.66 -17.70 -2.89
N HIS A 66 23.54 -18.16 -2.34
CA HIS A 66 22.27 -18.16 -3.07
C HIS A 66 21.86 -16.68 -3.38
N PRO A 67 21.52 -16.36 -4.65
CA PRO A 67 21.28 -14.97 -5.07
C PRO A 67 20.26 -14.21 -4.20
N GLU A 68 19.21 -14.87 -3.75
CA GLU A 68 18.19 -14.27 -2.89
C GLU A 68 18.69 -14.01 -1.45
N CYS A 69 19.64 -14.79 -0.97
CA CYS A 69 20.17 -14.73 0.39
C CYS A 69 21.40 -13.83 0.52
N ALA A 70 22.22 -13.79 -0.53
CA ALA A 70 23.49 -13.07 -0.56
C ALA A 70 23.39 -11.60 -0.12
N PRO A 71 22.37 -10.82 -0.53
CA PRO A 71 22.20 -9.43 -0.08
C PRO A 71 22.03 -9.28 1.43
N PHE A 72 21.65 -10.34 2.14
CA PHE A 72 21.41 -10.33 3.59
C PHE A 72 22.55 -10.98 4.40
N GLY A 73 23.61 -11.49 3.73
CA GLY A 73 24.79 -12.06 4.36
C GLY A 73 24.52 -13.31 5.20
N ARG A 74 23.39 -14.01 4.95
CA ARG A 74 22.96 -15.19 5.72
C ARG A 74 22.06 -16.10 4.89
N CYS A 75 22.02 -17.39 5.28
CA CYS A 75 21.07 -18.33 4.67
C CYS A 75 19.65 -18.15 5.24
N ILE A 76 18.71 -17.73 4.43
CA ILE A 76 17.31 -17.50 4.83
C ILE A 76 16.53 -18.81 4.80
N LYS A 77 16.82 -19.67 3.80
CA LYS A 77 16.07 -20.92 3.53
C LYS A 77 16.38 -22.07 4.51
N VAL A 78 17.46 -21.96 5.28
CA VAL A 78 17.86 -23.02 6.22
C VAL A 78 17.07 -23.01 7.53
N CYS A 79 16.25 -21.99 7.77
CA CYS A 79 15.53 -21.85 9.02
C CYS A 79 14.37 -22.86 9.12
N PRO A 80 14.40 -23.84 10.07
CA PRO A 80 13.34 -24.85 10.18
C PRO A 80 12.00 -24.25 10.60
N GLU A 81 12.01 -23.11 11.30
CA GLU A 81 10.82 -22.40 11.77
C GLU A 81 10.33 -21.30 10.80
N ASN A 82 10.98 -21.14 9.66
CA ASN A 82 10.67 -20.06 8.70
C ASN A 82 10.60 -18.68 9.38
N CYS A 83 11.56 -18.39 10.26
CA CYS A 83 11.61 -17.11 11.00
C CYS A 83 12.03 -15.95 10.11
N LEU A 84 12.69 -16.20 8.99
CA LEU A 84 13.22 -15.20 8.08
C LEU A 84 12.40 -15.21 6.79
N GLU A 85 11.99 -14.02 6.36
CA GLU A 85 11.18 -13.84 5.17
C GLU A 85 11.70 -12.64 4.36
N ILE A 86 11.95 -12.86 3.08
CA ILE A 86 12.28 -11.77 2.16
C ILE A 86 10.98 -11.08 1.77
N VAL A 87 10.90 -9.77 2.00
CA VAL A 87 9.71 -8.96 1.70
C VAL A 87 10.02 -7.99 0.57
N GLY A 88 9.33 -8.24 -0.51
CA GLY A 88 9.45 -7.53 -1.77
C GLY A 88 10.25 -8.30 -2.80
N ARG A 89 9.93 -8.02 -4.04
CA ARG A 89 10.63 -8.52 -5.23
C ARG A 89 10.55 -7.49 -6.35
N GLU A 90 11.58 -7.46 -7.16
CA GLU A 90 11.54 -6.79 -8.45
C GLU A 90 10.85 -7.71 -9.46
N VAL A 91 10.03 -7.14 -10.31
CA VAL A 91 9.30 -7.87 -11.34
C VAL A 91 9.09 -6.99 -12.58
N GLU A 92 9.20 -7.58 -13.76
CA GLU A 92 8.83 -6.90 -15.00
C GLU A 92 7.30 -6.78 -15.13
N ALA A 93 6.82 -5.67 -15.67
CA ALA A 93 5.38 -5.42 -15.83
C ALA A 93 4.68 -6.50 -16.64
N SER A 94 5.32 -7.02 -17.69
CA SER A 94 4.79 -8.12 -18.50
C SER A 94 4.70 -9.43 -17.72
N ALA A 95 5.72 -9.74 -16.91
CA ALA A 95 5.74 -10.93 -16.07
C ALA A 95 4.67 -10.86 -14.97
N LEU A 96 4.52 -9.70 -14.30
CA LEU A 96 3.46 -9.49 -13.32
C LEU A 96 2.08 -9.61 -13.97
N ALA A 97 1.87 -9.03 -15.15
CA ALA A 97 0.60 -9.16 -15.85
C ALA A 97 0.26 -10.61 -16.22
N HIS A 98 1.27 -11.43 -16.55
CA HIS A 98 1.06 -12.87 -16.80
C HIS A 98 0.63 -13.59 -15.52
N GLU A 99 1.33 -13.37 -14.41
CA GLU A 99 0.98 -13.93 -13.09
C GLU A 99 -0.45 -13.54 -12.66
N LEU A 100 -0.84 -12.28 -12.90
CA LEU A 100 -2.19 -11.80 -12.60
C LEU A 100 -3.26 -12.43 -13.50
N LYS A 101 -2.96 -12.72 -14.77
CA LYS A 101 -3.90 -13.42 -15.66
C LYS A 101 -4.19 -14.84 -15.18
N ASP A 102 -3.20 -15.53 -14.63
CA ASP A 102 -3.40 -16.86 -14.08
C ASP A 102 -4.35 -16.83 -12.88
N SER A 103 -4.20 -15.81 -12.00
CA SER A 103 -5.14 -15.61 -10.89
C SER A 103 -6.54 -15.17 -11.36
N ALA A 104 -6.65 -14.48 -12.49
CA ALA A 104 -7.93 -14.04 -13.05
C ALA A 104 -8.83 -15.19 -13.49
N LEU A 105 -8.27 -16.36 -13.81
CA LEU A 105 -9.05 -17.57 -14.10
C LEU A 105 -9.90 -17.99 -12.90
N VAL A 106 -9.41 -17.72 -11.68
CA VAL A 106 -10.13 -17.98 -10.43
C VAL A 106 -11.22 -16.92 -10.17
N LEU A 107 -10.99 -15.67 -10.64
CA LEU A 107 -11.97 -14.58 -10.49
C LEU A 107 -13.23 -14.81 -11.36
N GLY A 108 -13.09 -15.53 -12.47
CA GLY A 108 -14.21 -15.96 -13.32
C GLY A 108 -15.17 -14.82 -13.68
N ASN A 109 -16.48 -15.10 -13.63
CA ASN A 109 -17.56 -14.14 -13.92
C ASN A 109 -17.97 -13.30 -12.70
N SER A 110 -17.10 -13.08 -11.71
CA SER A 110 -17.43 -12.47 -10.42
C SER A 110 -17.57 -10.94 -10.44
N PHE A 111 -17.58 -10.28 -11.61
CA PHE A 111 -17.53 -8.81 -11.74
C PHE A 111 -16.37 -8.15 -10.97
N GLY A 112 -15.30 -8.90 -10.74
CA GLY A 112 -14.12 -8.47 -10.04
C GLY A 112 -13.04 -7.90 -10.97
N GLY A 113 -11.82 -7.83 -10.47
CA GLY A 113 -10.68 -7.33 -11.24
C GLY A 113 -9.44 -7.16 -10.38
N PHE A 114 -8.56 -6.27 -10.78
CA PHE A 114 -7.30 -6.03 -10.08
C PHE A 114 -7.35 -4.72 -9.28
N THR A 115 -6.74 -4.74 -8.09
CA THR A 115 -6.56 -3.56 -7.26
C THR A 115 -5.08 -3.31 -7.04
N PHE A 116 -4.66 -2.09 -7.25
CA PHE A 116 -3.29 -1.65 -7.00
C PHE A 116 -3.25 -0.85 -5.70
N SER A 117 -2.44 -1.30 -4.75
CA SER A 117 -2.35 -0.79 -3.38
C SER A 117 -0.92 -0.89 -2.86
N GLY A 118 -0.71 -0.92 -1.53
CA GLY A 118 0.58 -1.23 -0.89
C GLY A 118 1.17 -0.07 -0.13
N GLY A 119 2.34 0.43 -0.56
CA GLY A 119 2.88 1.71 -0.17
C GLY A 119 2.08 2.82 -0.84
N GLU A 120 2.52 3.24 -2.02
CA GLU A 120 1.79 4.16 -2.88
C GLU A 120 2.00 3.75 -4.35
N PRO A 121 0.97 3.26 -5.05
CA PRO A 121 1.11 2.85 -6.45
C PRO A 121 1.59 3.98 -7.36
N LEU A 122 1.19 5.23 -7.06
CA LEU A 122 1.62 6.41 -7.79
C LEU A 122 3.11 6.78 -7.60
N ALA A 123 3.83 6.06 -6.73
CA ALA A 123 5.28 6.18 -6.62
C ALA A 123 6.03 5.39 -7.73
N GLN A 124 5.34 4.50 -8.44
CA GLN A 124 5.87 3.74 -9.57
C GLN A 124 4.91 3.83 -10.79
N PRO A 125 4.60 5.05 -11.27
CA PRO A 125 3.47 5.27 -12.19
C PRO A 125 3.67 4.62 -13.57
N GLU A 126 4.88 4.64 -14.10
CA GLU A 126 5.19 4.05 -15.41
C GLU A 126 5.05 2.52 -15.36
N PHE A 127 5.53 1.90 -14.26
CA PHE A 127 5.38 0.47 -14.04
C PHE A 127 3.89 0.09 -13.90
N LEU A 128 3.13 0.85 -13.10
CA LEU A 128 1.68 0.65 -12.94
C LEU A 128 0.95 0.72 -14.28
N LEU A 129 1.21 1.76 -15.07
CA LEU A 129 0.57 1.94 -16.38
C LEU A 129 0.93 0.83 -17.36
N GLU A 130 2.18 0.34 -17.35
CA GLU A 130 2.59 -0.78 -18.19
C GLU A 130 1.92 -2.09 -17.77
N VAL A 131 1.77 -2.35 -16.46
CA VAL A 131 1.00 -3.51 -15.96
C VAL A 131 -0.44 -3.45 -16.45
N ILE A 132 -1.11 -2.31 -16.29
CA ILE A 132 -2.50 -2.10 -16.76
C ILE A 132 -2.61 -2.33 -18.27
N ASN A 133 -1.70 -1.77 -19.06
CA ASN A 133 -1.72 -1.92 -20.52
C ASN A 133 -1.53 -3.39 -20.98
N ASN A 134 -0.86 -4.22 -20.17
CA ASN A 134 -0.71 -5.65 -20.44
C ASN A 134 -1.92 -6.50 -19.99
N LEU A 135 -2.94 -5.88 -19.40
CA LEU A 135 -4.16 -6.53 -18.87
C LEU A 135 -5.44 -5.95 -19.50
N PRO A 136 -5.60 -5.97 -20.84
CA PRO A 136 -6.78 -5.39 -21.47
C PRO A 136 -8.05 -6.15 -21.08
N GLY A 137 -9.15 -5.39 -20.87
CA GLY A 137 -10.47 -5.94 -20.62
C GLY A 137 -10.78 -6.27 -19.16
N TYR A 138 -9.86 -6.00 -18.23
CA TYR A 138 -10.11 -6.15 -16.79
C TYR A 138 -10.53 -4.82 -16.17
N HIS A 139 -11.27 -4.91 -15.07
CA HIS A 139 -11.62 -3.77 -14.24
C HIS A 139 -10.49 -3.46 -13.24
N PHE A 140 -10.05 -2.20 -13.20
CA PHE A 140 -8.95 -1.75 -12.34
C PHE A 140 -9.42 -0.83 -11.24
N CYS A 141 -8.97 -1.10 -10.02
CA CYS A 141 -9.11 -0.23 -8.87
C CYS A 141 -7.74 0.23 -8.37
N ILE A 142 -7.65 1.44 -7.89
CA ILE A 142 -6.46 1.95 -7.21
C ILE A 142 -6.82 2.39 -5.78
N GLN A 143 -5.96 2.02 -4.83
CA GLN A 143 -5.97 2.56 -3.46
C GLN A 143 -4.76 3.47 -3.31
N THR A 144 -4.98 4.76 -3.14
CA THR A 144 -3.92 5.78 -3.17
C THR A 144 -4.15 6.88 -2.14
N SER A 145 -3.07 7.47 -1.66
CA SER A 145 -3.12 8.73 -0.94
C SER A 145 -3.38 9.94 -1.87
N GLY A 146 -3.25 9.75 -3.17
CA GLY A 146 -3.30 10.83 -4.15
C GLY A 146 -2.06 11.75 -4.14
N TYR A 147 -0.99 11.39 -3.45
CA TYR A 147 0.24 12.20 -3.40
C TYR A 147 1.13 11.93 -4.60
N ALA A 148 0.83 12.59 -5.69
CA ALA A 148 1.59 12.58 -6.93
C ALA A 148 1.51 13.93 -7.62
N ASP A 149 2.34 14.15 -8.63
CA ASP A 149 2.17 15.28 -9.53
C ASP A 149 0.85 15.09 -10.32
N SER A 150 0.14 16.18 -10.60
CA SER A 150 -1.21 16.10 -11.17
C SER A 150 -1.26 15.42 -12.53
N ASP A 151 -0.20 15.59 -13.34
CA ASP A 151 -0.11 14.93 -14.65
C ASP A 151 0.02 13.41 -14.51
N VAL A 152 0.76 12.94 -13.50
CA VAL A 152 0.89 11.51 -13.18
C VAL A 152 -0.45 10.97 -12.70
N PHE A 153 -1.10 11.69 -11.77
CA PHE A 153 -2.39 11.31 -11.24
C PHE A 153 -3.45 11.20 -12.36
N SER A 154 -3.51 12.20 -13.24
CA SER A 154 -4.47 12.23 -14.35
C SER A 154 -4.27 11.06 -15.32
N LYS A 155 -3.02 10.76 -15.71
CA LYS A 155 -2.69 9.62 -16.59
C LYS A 155 -3.14 8.28 -16.00
N VAL A 156 -2.93 8.08 -14.69
CA VAL A 156 -3.38 6.85 -14.02
C VAL A 156 -4.90 6.83 -13.89
N LEU A 157 -5.53 7.97 -13.57
CA LEU A 157 -6.97 8.10 -13.45
C LEU A 157 -7.70 7.73 -14.75
N GLU A 158 -7.14 8.03 -15.92
CA GLU A 158 -7.69 7.62 -17.21
C GLU A 158 -7.76 6.09 -17.38
N LYS A 159 -6.88 5.35 -16.73
CA LYS A 159 -6.69 3.90 -16.91
C LYS A 159 -7.40 3.03 -15.87
N VAL A 160 -7.83 3.60 -14.75
CA VAL A 160 -8.53 2.87 -13.70
C VAL A 160 -10.03 3.14 -13.75
N ASP A 161 -10.82 2.20 -13.25
CA ASP A 161 -12.28 2.27 -13.25
C ASP A 161 -12.84 2.75 -11.91
N TYR A 162 -12.14 2.47 -10.81
CA TYR A 162 -12.55 2.82 -9.45
C TYR A 162 -11.36 3.34 -8.64
N VAL A 163 -11.60 4.37 -7.81
CA VAL A 163 -10.56 4.98 -6.98
C VAL A 163 -10.97 4.97 -5.52
N PHE A 164 -10.16 4.34 -4.66
CA PHE A 164 -10.13 4.65 -3.25
C PHE A 164 -9.04 5.70 -3.01
N MET A 165 -9.42 6.86 -2.48
CA MET A 165 -8.48 7.92 -2.18
C MET A 165 -8.51 8.25 -0.69
N ASP A 166 -7.36 8.18 -0.05
CA ASP A 166 -7.24 8.43 1.38
C ASP A 166 -7.05 9.92 1.67
N ILE A 167 -8.02 10.54 2.34
CA ILE A 167 -7.89 11.87 2.95
C ILE A 167 -7.74 11.65 4.46
N LYS A 168 -6.53 11.88 4.98
CA LYS A 168 -6.17 11.49 6.34
C LYS A 168 -6.37 12.63 7.35
N LEU A 169 -5.99 13.84 6.96
CA LEU A 169 -6.07 15.04 7.78
C LEU A 169 -6.44 16.25 6.92
N ALA A 170 -7.38 17.06 7.42
CA ALA A 170 -7.84 18.27 6.75
C ALA A 170 -6.80 19.40 6.85
N ASP A 171 -6.21 19.58 8.02
CA ASP A 171 -5.19 20.60 8.28
C ASP A 171 -3.83 20.20 7.68
N ASP A 172 -3.18 21.14 6.98
CA ASP A 172 -1.89 20.90 6.30
C ASP A 172 -0.72 20.75 7.27
N ALA A 173 -0.75 21.44 8.41
CA ALA A 173 0.32 21.38 9.40
C ALA A 173 0.28 20.03 10.13
N GLU A 174 -0.91 19.59 10.55
CA GLU A 174 -1.10 18.26 11.13
C GLU A 174 -0.79 17.17 10.12
N HIS A 175 -1.21 17.33 8.86
CA HIS A 175 -0.89 16.37 7.82
C HIS A 175 0.63 16.20 7.66
N LYS A 176 1.39 17.31 7.66
CA LYS A 176 2.87 17.26 7.63
C LYS A 176 3.45 16.61 8.87
N LEU A 177 2.91 16.94 10.05
CA LEU A 177 3.38 16.39 11.33
C LEU A 177 3.26 14.87 11.36
N TYR A 178 2.11 14.33 10.96
CA TYR A 178 1.80 12.92 11.13
C TYR A 178 2.10 12.05 9.90
N THR A 179 2.21 12.65 8.70
CA THR A 179 2.47 11.89 7.46
C THR A 179 3.80 12.24 6.79
N GLY A 180 4.49 13.29 7.26
CA GLY A 180 5.75 13.75 6.71
C GLY A 180 5.63 14.61 5.45
N VAL A 181 4.42 14.83 4.90
CA VAL A 181 4.21 15.60 3.66
C VAL A 181 3.01 16.53 3.76
N SER A 182 2.98 17.59 2.94
CA SER A 182 1.83 18.48 2.80
C SER A 182 0.65 17.79 2.09
N ASN A 183 -0.59 18.08 2.50
CA ASN A 183 -1.79 17.59 1.82
C ASN A 183 -2.14 18.38 0.54
N LYS A 184 -1.44 19.45 0.20
CA LYS A 184 -1.78 20.32 -0.94
C LYS A 184 -1.83 19.59 -2.28
N LYS A 185 -0.88 18.68 -2.57
CA LYS A 185 -0.91 17.86 -3.78
C LYS A 185 -2.10 16.90 -3.76
N ILE A 186 -2.39 16.33 -2.60
CA ILE A 186 -3.52 15.41 -2.38
C ILE A 186 -4.84 16.12 -2.68
N LEU A 187 -5.05 17.30 -2.10
CA LEU A 187 -6.27 18.08 -2.29
C LEU A 187 -6.44 18.57 -3.73
N LYS A 188 -5.34 18.93 -4.39
CA LYS A 188 -5.37 19.26 -5.83
C LYS A 188 -5.82 18.05 -6.68
N ASN A 189 -5.30 16.86 -6.39
CA ASN A 189 -5.66 15.64 -7.10
C ASN A 189 -7.07 15.14 -6.72
N LEU A 190 -7.55 15.42 -5.51
CA LEU A 190 -8.95 15.19 -5.13
C LEU A 190 -9.91 16.01 -6.00
N GLU A 191 -9.56 17.28 -6.30
CA GLU A 191 -10.38 18.09 -7.19
C GLU A 191 -10.38 17.56 -8.62
N ILE A 192 -9.25 17.08 -9.14
CA ILE A 192 -9.17 16.39 -10.44
C ILE A 192 -10.07 15.14 -10.44
N LEU A 193 -10.01 14.33 -9.37
CA LEU A 193 -10.86 13.14 -9.22
C LEU A 193 -12.35 13.51 -9.25
N ARG A 194 -12.75 14.55 -8.51
CA ARG A 194 -14.13 15.04 -8.49
C ARG A 194 -14.61 15.45 -9.87
N GLN A 195 -13.79 16.23 -10.59
CA GLN A 195 -14.14 16.73 -11.94
C GLN A 195 -14.18 15.62 -12.99
N SER A 196 -13.48 14.53 -12.79
CA SER A 196 -13.45 13.39 -13.71
C SER A 196 -14.77 12.61 -13.79
N GLY A 197 -15.63 12.72 -12.76
CA GLY A 197 -16.84 11.91 -12.63
C GLY A 197 -16.58 10.41 -12.44
N LYS A 198 -15.34 10.01 -12.18
CA LYS A 198 -14.94 8.61 -11.96
C LYS A 198 -15.56 8.08 -10.67
N GLU A 199 -16.01 6.82 -10.67
CA GLU A 199 -16.47 6.18 -9.46
C GLU A 199 -15.35 6.11 -8.40
N CYS A 200 -15.65 6.56 -7.19
CA CYS A 200 -14.66 6.62 -6.14
C CYS A 200 -15.28 6.51 -4.74
N CYS A 201 -14.42 6.22 -3.78
CA CYS A 201 -14.73 6.32 -2.36
C CYS A 201 -13.54 6.98 -1.64
N ILE A 202 -13.81 8.06 -0.92
CA ILE A 202 -12.82 8.68 -0.04
C ILE A 202 -12.75 7.87 1.24
N ARG A 203 -11.53 7.62 1.74
CA ARG A 203 -11.30 6.86 2.97
C ARG A 203 -10.54 7.70 3.99
N THR A 204 -10.94 7.57 5.26
CA THR A 204 -10.22 8.19 6.38
C THR A 204 -9.99 7.13 7.44
N PRO A 205 -8.73 6.78 7.77
CA PRO A 205 -8.44 5.90 8.89
C PRO A 205 -8.70 6.62 10.22
N LEU A 206 -9.40 5.99 11.14
CA LEU A 206 -9.72 6.53 12.47
C LEU A 206 -8.60 6.21 13.46
N ILE A 207 -7.55 7.02 13.47
CA ILE A 207 -6.41 6.85 14.38
C ILE A 207 -6.69 7.61 15.68
N PRO A 208 -6.74 6.91 16.85
CA PRO A 208 -7.10 7.52 18.12
C PRO A 208 -6.28 8.75 18.45
N GLY A 209 -6.95 9.87 18.70
CA GLY A 209 -6.37 11.16 19.05
C GLY A 209 -5.67 11.91 17.92
N ILE A 210 -5.73 11.41 16.68
CA ILE A 210 -5.10 12.07 15.53
C ILE A 210 -6.12 12.34 14.43
N THR A 211 -6.66 11.30 13.81
CA THR A 211 -7.56 11.46 12.66
C THR A 211 -9.03 11.32 13.03
N ASP A 212 -9.34 10.72 14.18
CA ASP A 212 -10.70 10.51 14.70
C ASP A 212 -11.28 11.69 15.46
N THR A 213 -10.56 12.82 15.53
CA THR A 213 -11.04 14.03 16.18
C THR A 213 -12.22 14.63 15.40
N GLN A 214 -13.20 15.18 16.12
CA GLN A 214 -14.38 15.78 15.50
C GLN A 214 -13.99 16.91 14.54
N GLU A 215 -13.00 17.74 14.92
CA GLU A 215 -12.47 18.83 14.09
C GLU A 215 -11.93 18.32 12.75
N ASN A 216 -11.12 17.23 12.77
CA ASN A 216 -10.59 16.65 11.55
C ASN A 216 -11.70 16.06 10.67
N LEU A 217 -12.64 15.33 11.26
CA LEU A 217 -13.73 14.70 10.52
C LEU A 217 -14.66 15.73 9.88
N ASP A 218 -14.95 16.83 10.57
CA ASP A 218 -15.76 17.91 10.02
C ASP A 218 -15.01 18.65 8.92
N GLY A 219 -13.72 18.94 9.10
CA GLY A 219 -12.88 19.52 8.05
C GLY A 219 -12.77 18.64 6.81
N ILE A 220 -12.66 17.30 6.97
CA ILE A 220 -12.67 16.36 5.85
C ILE A 220 -14.02 16.41 5.13
N LYS A 221 -15.15 16.40 5.85
CA LYS A 221 -16.49 16.49 5.22
C LYS A 221 -16.65 17.76 4.37
N GLU A 222 -16.14 18.89 4.84
CA GLU A 222 -16.15 20.13 4.05
C GLU A 222 -15.32 20.00 2.76
N ILE A 223 -14.18 19.32 2.82
CA ILE A 223 -13.28 19.11 1.68
C ILE A 223 -13.90 18.16 0.66
N ILE A 224 -14.43 17.01 1.08
CA ILE A 224 -14.94 15.96 0.19
C ILE A 224 -16.37 16.23 -0.31
N LYS A 225 -17.12 17.10 0.38
CA LYS A 225 -18.51 17.45 0.05
C LYS A 225 -19.43 16.24 -0.02
N ASP A 226 -20.00 15.98 -1.20
CA ASP A 226 -20.96 14.90 -1.50
C ASP A 226 -20.31 13.59 -1.98
N MET A 227 -18.98 13.52 -1.99
CA MET A 227 -18.29 12.28 -2.38
C MET A 227 -18.53 11.19 -1.35
N LYS A 228 -18.63 9.92 -1.81
CA LYS A 228 -18.76 8.77 -0.91
C LYS A 228 -17.59 8.72 0.06
N HIS A 229 -17.90 8.59 1.36
CA HIS A 229 -16.90 8.56 2.44
C HIS A 229 -17.01 7.28 3.25
N GLU A 230 -15.89 6.64 3.48
CA GLU A 230 -15.74 5.45 4.33
C GLU A 230 -14.73 5.74 5.44
N LEU A 231 -15.13 5.49 6.67
CA LEU A 231 -14.26 5.56 7.84
C LEU A 231 -13.69 4.18 8.11
N LEU A 232 -12.38 4.07 8.23
CA LEU A 232 -11.68 2.81 8.46
C LEU A 232 -11.23 2.70 9.90
N ASP A 233 -11.64 1.65 10.58
CA ASP A 233 -11.25 1.39 11.97
C ASP A 233 -9.73 1.22 12.12
N TYR A 234 -9.20 1.71 13.25
CA TYR A 234 -7.79 1.54 13.58
C TYR A 234 -7.43 0.08 13.79
N ASN A 235 -6.41 -0.37 13.06
CA ASN A 235 -5.85 -1.72 13.24
C ASN A 235 -4.59 -1.67 14.10
N PRO A 236 -4.60 -2.23 15.34
CA PRO A 236 -3.48 -2.14 16.27
C PRO A 236 -2.30 -3.08 15.95
N PHE A 237 -2.43 -3.97 14.97
CA PHE A 237 -1.43 -5.01 14.70
C PHE A 237 -0.20 -4.54 13.89
N ALA A 238 -0.15 -3.28 13.47
CA ALA A 238 0.97 -2.72 12.72
C ALA A 238 2.32 -2.86 13.48
N GLU A 239 2.33 -2.70 14.79
CA GLU A 239 3.53 -2.75 15.63
C GLU A 239 4.32 -4.05 15.46
N ALA A 240 3.63 -5.18 15.28
CA ALA A 240 4.29 -6.47 15.07
C ALA A 240 5.13 -6.49 13.79
N LYS A 241 4.64 -5.89 12.70
CA LYS A 241 5.38 -5.79 11.43
C LYS A 241 6.62 -4.89 11.56
N TYR A 242 6.52 -3.78 12.30
CA TYR A 242 7.68 -2.92 12.59
C TYR A 242 8.77 -3.70 13.34
N LYS A 243 8.40 -4.45 14.37
CA LYS A 243 9.35 -5.31 15.13
C LYS A 243 10.01 -6.34 14.21
N MET A 244 9.26 -6.96 13.30
CA MET A 244 9.80 -7.92 12.32
C MET A 244 10.81 -7.28 11.36
N LEU A 245 10.68 -5.99 11.08
CA LEU A 245 11.62 -5.20 10.26
C LEU A 245 12.77 -4.59 11.07
N GLY A 246 12.84 -4.84 12.40
CA GLY A 246 13.84 -4.26 13.28
C GLY A 246 13.64 -2.76 13.55
N ALA A 247 12.42 -2.26 13.42
CA ALA A 247 12.06 -0.86 13.61
C ALA A 247 11.09 -0.67 14.80
N SER A 248 11.08 0.53 15.36
CA SER A 248 10.07 0.95 16.34
C SER A 248 8.81 1.46 15.62
N TYR A 249 7.64 1.21 16.24
CA TYR A 249 6.38 1.72 15.70
C TYR A 249 6.22 3.21 16.07
N PRO A 250 6.21 4.13 15.09
CA PRO A 250 6.27 5.58 15.40
C PRO A 250 5.05 6.09 16.18
N TYR A 251 3.87 5.50 15.95
CA TYR A 251 2.63 5.89 16.62
C TYR A 251 2.70 5.76 18.15
N ASN A 252 3.56 4.88 18.69
CA ASN A 252 3.72 4.75 20.14
C ASN A 252 4.16 6.03 20.84
N GLN A 253 4.78 6.98 20.11
CA GLN A 253 5.15 8.29 20.64
C GLN A 253 3.97 9.25 20.79
N PHE A 254 2.83 8.96 20.14
CA PHE A 254 1.64 9.78 20.10
C PHE A 254 0.45 9.18 20.86
N LYS A 255 0.58 7.94 21.36
CA LYS A 255 -0.44 7.33 22.24
C LYS A 255 -0.52 8.16 23.51
N GLN A 256 -1.68 8.76 23.76
CA GLN A 256 -1.99 9.32 25.07
C GLN A 256 -2.14 8.13 26.05
N HIS A 257 -1.45 8.20 27.17
CA HIS A 257 -1.57 7.24 28.26
C HIS A 257 -2.87 7.39 29.01
#